data_76cad52a3888ba1f4a10dfd0e823fea3
#
_entry.id   76cad52a3888ba1f4a10dfd0e823fea3
#
_cell.length_a   1.000
_cell.length_b   1.000
_cell.length_c   1.000
_cell.angle_alpha   90.00
_cell.angle_beta   90.00
_cell.angle_gamma   90.00
#
_symmetry.space_group_name_H-M   'P 1'
#
loop_
_entity.id
_entity.type
_entity.pdbx_description
1 polymer ?
#
loop_
_entity_poly.entity_id
_entity_poly.type
_entity_poly.pdbx_seq_one_letter_code
_entity_poly.pdbx_strand_id
1 'polypeptide(L)'
;MTSSPDTSGILVCAGNATRMQGQNKILLPLGQTNVIGMSMLAMEHCDRIAEFIVVARPSDHDAIQKTIADLQLKKCSAIVPGGATRQESVLNGVRAASKETKLFAIHDGARPLVKPEHIAAVIHDAKVFGGATLGVPVKDTIKVVNDGLIVDTPYRPHLYSTQTPQVFQKRIYFEAVDFALEHHLDFTDDCQLAEAINCKVYMTIGDYTNLKITTPEDIFIARMLLEKRMEESTCTK
;
A
#
# COMPACT_ATOMS: atom_id res chain seq x y z
N MET A 1 -3.78 -27.18 -9.16
CA MET A 1 -5.09 -26.51 -8.86
C MET A 1 -4.76 -25.18 -8.19
N THR A 2 -5.00 -24.06 -8.86
CA THR A 2 -4.85 -22.74 -8.25
C THR A 2 -6.02 -22.57 -7.27
N SER A 3 -5.72 -22.51 -5.97
CA SER A 3 -6.74 -22.18 -4.96
C SER A 3 -7.39 -20.84 -5.30
N SER A 4 -8.69 -20.70 -5.04
CA SER A 4 -9.40 -19.43 -5.16
C SER A 4 -8.65 -18.34 -4.38
N PRO A 5 -8.65 -17.08 -4.87
CA PRO A 5 -8.01 -15.98 -4.17
C PRO A 5 -8.65 -15.78 -2.80
N ASP A 6 -7.83 -15.58 -1.77
CA ASP A 6 -8.21 -15.54 -0.36
C ASP A 6 -7.64 -14.28 0.35
N THR A 7 -7.22 -13.30 -0.43
CA THR A 7 -6.62 -12.04 0.07
C THR A 7 -7.53 -10.86 -0.22
N SER A 8 -7.78 -10.03 0.79
CA SER A 8 -8.45 -8.74 0.63
C SER A 8 -7.43 -7.61 0.62
N GLY A 9 -7.49 -6.78 -0.43
CA GLY A 9 -6.72 -5.55 -0.53
C GLY A 9 -7.35 -4.43 0.32
N ILE A 10 -6.53 -3.68 1.05
CA ILE A 10 -6.97 -2.52 1.81
C ILE A 10 -6.24 -1.29 1.27
N LEU A 11 -6.91 -0.49 0.45
CA LEU A 11 -6.35 0.72 -0.15
C LEU A 11 -6.55 1.92 0.76
N VAL A 12 -5.47 2.38 1.41
CA VAL A 12 -5.53 3.45 2.42
C VAL A 12 -5.33 4.81 1.76
N CYS A 13 -6.37 5.65 1.79
CA CYS A 13 -6.44 6.93 1.11
C CYS A 13 -6.92 8.10 2.01
N ALA A 14 -7.21 7.84 3.29
CA ALA A 14 -7.83 8.81 4.19
C ALA A 14 -6.87 9.88 4.73
N GLY A 15 -5.56 9.80 4.40
CA GLY A 15 -4.55 10.75 4.91
C GLY A 15 -4.74 12.19 4.43
N ASN A 16 -4.47 13.15 5.32
CA ASN A 16 -4.48 14.59 4.98
C ASN A 16 -3.30 14.94 4.08
N ALA A 17 -3.58 15.51 2.91
CA ALA A 17 -2.56 15.89 1.90
C ALA A 17 -1.89 17.25 2.25
N THR A 18 -1.40 17.43 3.49
CA THR A 18 -0.83 18.71 3.96
C THR A 18 0.33 19.22 3.10
N ARG A 19 1.14 18.32 2.54
CA ARG A 19 2.30 18.63 1.67
C ARG A 19 1.95 18.93 0.21
N MET A 20 0.68 18.80 -0.20
CA MET A 20 0.19 19.00 -1.56
C MET A 20 -0.52 20.34 -1.76
N GLN A 21 -0.22 21.35 -0.92
CA GLN A 21 -0.80 22.71 -1.03
C GLN A 21 -2.35 22.70 -1.13
N GLY A 22 -3.00 21.81 -0.41
CA GLY A 22 -4.46 21.67 -0.40
C GLY A 22 -5.06 20.83 -1.54
N GLN A 23 -4.25 20.37 -2.51
CA GLN A 23 -4.75 19.49 -3.57
C GLN A 23 -4.92 18.05 -3.06
N ASN A 24 -6.01 17.41 -3.49
CA ASN A 24 -6.26 16.01 -3.18
C ASN A 24 -5.43 15.11 -4.11
N LYS A 25 -4.25 14.70 -3.65
CA LYS A 25 -3.27 13.96 -4.44
C LYS A 25 -3.80 12.66 -5.05
N ILE A 26 -4.74 11.97 -4.38
CA ILE A 26 -5.27 10.70 -4.88
C ILE A 26 -6.21 10.86 -6.08
N LEU A 27 -6.77 12.06 -6.25
CA LEU A 27 -7.64 12.39 -7.38
C LEU A 27 -6.92 13.11 -8.52
N LEU A 28 -5.60 13.37 -8.40
CA LEU A 28 -4.82 13.98 -9.49
C LEU A 28 -4.79 13.08 -10.72
N PRO A 29 -4.95 13.64 -11.93
CA PRO A 29 -4.91 12.87 -13.17
C PRO A 29 -3.56 12.17 -13.38
N LEU A 30 -3.63 10.86 -13.70
CA LEU A 30 -2.47 10.03 -14.02
C LEU A 30 -2.85 8.98 -15.08
N GLY A 31 -2.23 9.06 -16.24
CA GLY A 31 -2.57 8.21 -17.38
C GLY A 31 -4.03 8.40 -17.83
N GLN A 32 -4.74 7.31 -17.96
CA GLN A 32 -6.15 7.30 -18.39
C GLN A 32 -7.16 7.49 -17.24
N THR A 33 -6.68 7.66 -16.02
CA THR A 33 -7.52 7.83 -14.81
C THR A 33 -6.88 8.81 -13.82
N ASN A 34 -6.95 8.54 -12.54
CA ASN A 34 -6.31 9.30 -11.47
C ASN A 34 -5.41 8.38 -10.61
N VAL A 35 -4.70 8.97 -9.67
CA VAL A 35 -3.73 8.26 -8.81
C VAL A 35 -4.36 7.05 -8.12
N ILE A 36 -5.53 7.21 -7.48
CA ILE A 36 -6.20 6.08 -6.80
C ILE A 36 -6.72 5.06 -7.81
N GLY A 37 -7.18 5.50 -8.98
CA GLY A 37 -7.63 4.61 -10.05
C GLY A 37 -6.53 3.66 -10.52
N MET A 38 -5.29 4.16 -10.65
CA MET A 38 -4.13 3.32 -10.99
C MET A 38 -3.85 2.28 -9.90
N SER A 39 -3.92 2.65 -8.61
CA SER A 39 -3.74 1.71 -7.50
C SER A 39 -4.87 0.67 -7.46
N MET A 40 -6.12 1.07 -7.73
CA MET A 40 -7.26 0.15 -7.82
C MET A 40 -7.10 -0.81 -9.00
N LEU A 41 -6.66 -0.36 -10.18
CA LEU A 41 -6.38 -1.22 -11.34
C LEU A 41 -5.32 -2.28 -11.02
N ALA A 42 -4.28 -1.94 -10.28
CA ALA A 42 -3.27 -2.92 -9.87
C ALA A 42 -3.86 -4.04 -8.99
N MET A 43 -4.79 -3.70 -8.07
CA MET A 43 -5.52 -4.69 -7.25
C MET A 43 -6.50 -5.50 -8.09
N GLU A 44 -7.24 -4.86 -9.02
CA GLU A 44 -8.18 -5.52 -9.93
C GLU A 44 -7.49 -6.58 -10.78
N HIS A 45 -6.30 -6.27 -11.31
CA HIS A 45 -5.57 -7.16 -12.21
C HIS A 45 -4.72 -8.23 -11.49
N CYS A 46 -4.61 -8.19 -10.15
CA CYS A 46 -3.90 -9.22 -9.40
C CYS A 46 -4.78 -10.44 -9.12
N ASP A 47 -4.44 -11.60 -9.68
CA ASP A 47 -5.21 -12.85 -9.52
C ASP A 47 -5.22 -13.40 -8.08
N ARG A 48 -4.35 -12.89 -7.20
CA ARG A 48 -4.30 -13.28 -5.79
C ARG A 48 -5.24 -12.47 -4.90
N ILE A 49 -5.76 -11.33 -5.41
CA ILE A 49 -6.73 -10.48 -4.73
C ILE A 49 -8.15 -10.94 -5.07
N ALA A 50 -8.91 -11.31 -4.04
CA ALA A 50 -10.32 -11.68 -4.16
C ALA A 50 -11.23 -10.45 -4.23
N GLU A 51 -10.95 -9.47 -3.38
CA GLU A 51 -11.65 -8.19 -3.28
C GLU A 51 -10.68 -7.12 -2.80
N PHE A 52 -11.07 -5.85 -2.93
CA PHE A 52 -10.40 -4.77 -2.22
C PHE A 52 -11.39 -3.74 -1.67
N ILE A 53 -11.00 -3.15 -0.55
CA ILE A 53 -11.73 -2.10 0.15
C ILE A 53 -10.94 -0.80 0.04
N VAL A 54 -11.61 0.30 -0.28
CA VAL A 54 -11.02 1.65 -0.29
C VAL A 54 -11.36 2.35 1.02
N VAL A 55 -10.32 2.80 1.73
CA VAL A 55 -10.47 3.58 2.97
C VAL A 55 -10.15 5.04 2.64
N ALA A 56 -11.16 5.90 2.65
CA ALA A 56 -11.03 7.28 2.18
C ALA A 56 -11.77 8.26 3.08
N ARG A 57 -11.49 9.56 2.91
CA ARG A 57 -12.28 10.61 3.57
C ARG A 57 -13.70 10.60 2.99
N PRO A 58 -14.74 10.84 3.79
CA PRO A 58 -16.12 10.91 3.29
C PRO A 58 -16.30 11.88 2.12
N SER A 59 -15.56 13.01 2.12
CA SER A 59 -15.57 14.00 1.04
C SER A 59 -15.08 13.46 -0.32
N ASP A 60 -14.38 12.36 -0.35
CA ASP A 60 -13.78 11.79 -1.55
C ASP A 60 -14.59 10.60 -2.09
N HIS A 61 -15.59 10.11 -1.35
CA HIS A 61 -16.33 8.88 -1.68
C HIS A 61 -17.01 8.97 -3.06
N ASP A 62 -17.69 10.08 -3.38
CA ASP A 62 -18.37 10.23 -4.68
C ASP A 62 -17.39 10.21 -5.85
N ALA A 63 -16.23 10.89 -5.71
CA ALA A 63 -15.21 10.89 -6.75
C ALA A 63 -14.57 9.51 -6.93
N ILE A 64 -14.35 8.77 -5.85
CA ILE A 64 -13.85 7.40 -5.90
C ILE A 64 -14.89 6.46 -6.50
N GLN A 65 -16.16 6.57 -6.10
CA GLN A 65 -17.26 5.78 -6.66
C GLN A 65 -17.37 5.99 -8.18
N LYS A 66 -17.26 7.26 -8.64
CA LYS A 66 -17.21 7.56 -10.06
C LYS A 66 -16.02 6.89 -10.73
N THR A 67 -14.82 6.95 -10.15
CA THR A 67 -13.62 6.30 -10.69
C THR A 67 -13.80 4.78 -10.81
N ILE A 68 -14.42 4.12 -9.82
CA ILE A 68 -14.74 2.69 -9.85
C ILE A 68 -15.68 2.37 -11.01
N ALA A 69 -16.71 3.18 -11.21
CA ALA A 69 -17.68 3.00 -12.29
C ALA A 69 -17.06 3.22 -13.67
N ASP A 70 -16.29 4.30 -13.84
CA ASP A 70 -15.61 4.64 -15.10
C ASP A 70 -14.62 3.54 -15.52
N LEU A 71 -13.92 2.91 -14.55
CA LEU A 71 -12.97 1.81 -14.77
C LEU A 71 -13.63 0.42 -14.78
N GLN A 72 -14.92 0.32 -14.49
CA GLN A 72 -15.69 -0.94 -14.44
C GLN A 72 -15.06 -1.99 -13.50
N LEU A 73 -14.53 -1.55 -12.35
CA LEU A 73 -13.87 -2.43 -11.39
C LEU A 73 -14.86 -3.36 -10.72
N LYS A 74 -14.54 -4.65 -10.65
CA LYS A 74 -15.42 -5.71 -10.15
C LYS A 74 -15.05 -6.18 -8.74
N LYS A 75 -13.77 -6.02 -8.35
CA LYS A 75 -13.26 -6.49 -7.05
C LYS A 75 -13.40 -5.46 -5.94
N CYS A 76 -13.80 -4.20 -6.23
CA CYS A 76 -14.04 -3.21 -5.20
C CYS A 76 -15.34 -3.56 -4.45
N SER A 77 -15.24 -4.06 -3.23
CA SER A 77 -16.38 -4.50 -2.42
C SER A 77 -16.97 -3.40 -1.55
N ALA A 78 -16.18 -2.40 -1.13
CA ALA A 78 -16.64 -1.31 -0.29
C ALA A 78 -15.75 -0.06 -0.37
N ILE A 79 -16.34 1.11 -0.06
CA ILE A 79 -15.63 2.33 0.32
C ILE A 79 -16.02 2.63 1.76
N VAL A 80 -15.03 2.77 2.64
CA VAL A 80 -15.26 3.02 4.08
C VAL A 80 -14.54 4.28 4.54
N PRO A 81 -15.05 4.98 5.58
CA PRO A 81 -14.38 6.16 6.11
C PRO A 81 -13.06 5.78 6.81
N GLY A 82 -12.08 6.69 6.74
CA GLY A 82 -10.88 6.63 7.55
C GLY A 82 -11.17 6.86 9.03
N GLY A 83 -10.20 6.55 9.88
CA GLY A 83 -10.19 6.84 11.31
C GLY A 83 -9.36 8.10 11.63
N ALA A 84 -9.17 8.38 12.91
CA ALA A 84 -8.35 9.49 13.39
C ALA A 84 -6.86 9.27 13.11
N THR A 85 -6.41 8.00 13.14
CA THR A 85 -5.02 7.61 12.84
C THR A 85 -4.95 6.75 11.58
N ARG A 86 -3.72 6.48 11.09
CA ARG A 86 -3.50 5.54 10.00
C ARG A 86 -3.92 4.13 10.41
N GLN A 87 -3.57 3.72 11.63
CA GLN A 87 -3.90 2.40 12.19
C GLN A 87 -5.43 2.19 12.26
N GLU A 88 -6.17 3.17 12.76
CA GLU A 88 -7.64 3.12 12.76
C GLU A 88 -8.23 3.06 11.35
N SER A 89 -7.65 3.81 10.41
CA SER A 89 -8.08 3.79 9.00
C SER A 89 -7.92 2.39 8.41
N VAL A 90 -6.76 1.74 8.61
CA VAL A 90 -6.53 0.37 8.14
C VAL A 90 -7.51 -0.59 8.81
N LEU A 91 -7.74 -0.47 10.12
CA LEU A 91 -8.65 -1.32 10.88
C LEU A 91 -10.10 -1.22 10.36
N ASN A 92 -10.55 -0.02 9.96
CA ASN A 92 -11.87 0.16 9.35
C ASN A 92 -11.98 -0.63 8.03
N GLY A 93 -10.93 -0.60 7.20
CA GLY A 93 -10.87 -1.38 5.96
C GLY A 93 -10.86 -2.89 6.23
N VAL A 94 -10.04 -3.34 7.17
CA VAL A 94 -9.94 -4.76 7.55
C VAL A 94 -11.26 -5.30 8.08
N ARG A 95 -12.01 -4.51 8.88
CA ARG A 95 -13.33 -4.89 9.41
C ARG A 95 -14.40 -5.01 8.32
N ALA A 96 -14.25 -4.28 7.21
CA ALA A 96 -15.17 -4.34 6.07
C ALA A 96 -14.88 -5.50 5.12
N ALA A 97 -13.73 -6.17 5.26
CA ALA A 97 -13.35 -7.30 4.42
C ALA A 97 -14.22 -8.53 4.68
N SER A 98 -14.32 -9.38 3.65
CA SER A 98 -15.04 -10.65 3.71
C SER A 98 -14.57 -11.53 4.89
N LYS A 99 -15.50 -12.27 5.46
CA LYS A 99 -15.21 -13.27 6.51
C LYS A 99 -14.27 -14.37 6.00
N GLU A 100 -14.33 -14.67 4.72
CA GLU A 100 -13.52 -15.70 4.04
C GLU A 100 -12.06 -15.27 3.81
N THR A 101 -11.73 -13.99 4.03
CA THR A 101 -10.39 -13.44 3.92
C THR A 101 -9.42 -14.17 4.84
N LYS A 102 -8.27 -14.57 4.30
CA LYS A 102 -7.17 -15.19 5.05
C LYS A 102 -5.97 -14.26 5.19
N LEU A 103 -5.79 -13.33 4.25
CA LEU A 103 -4.71 -12.34 4.27
C LEU A 103 -5.24 -10.95 3.97
N PHE A 104 -4.62 -9.95 4.58
CA PHE A 104 -4.83 -8.53 4.29
C PHE A 104 -3.62 -7.98 3.56
N ALA A 105 -3.83 -7.39 2.38
CA ALA A 105 -2.80 -6.69 1.61
C ALA A 105 -3.04 -5.17 1.73
N ILE A 106 -2.34 -4.54 2.66
CA ILE A 106 -2.51 -3.13 3.01
C ILE A 106 -1.64 -2.29 2.09
N HIS A 107 -2.26 -1.40 1.31
CA HIS A 107 -1.56 -0.61 0.29
C HIS A 107 -1.91 0.87 0.36
N ASP A 108 -0.88 1.70 0.27
CA ASP A 108 -1.06 3.15 0.15
C ASP A 108 -1.69 3.49 -1.22
N GLY A 109 -2.89 4.04 -1.24
CA GLY A 109 -3.55 4.43 -2.48
C GLY A 109 -2.83 5.54 -3.27
N ALA A 110 -1.81 6.15 -2.66
CA ALA A 110 -0.90 7.10 -3.30
C ALA A 110 0.35 6.44 -3.93
N ARG A 111 0.38 5.11 -4.11
CA ARG A 111 1.41 4.37 -4.86
C ARG A 111 0.83 3.78 -6.14
N PRO A 112 0.58 4.61 -7.16
CA PRO A 112 -0.20 4.23 -8.35
C PRO A 112 0.54 3.27 -9.29
N LEU A 113 1.84 3.07 -9.11
CA LEU A 113 2.68 2.32 -10.05
C LEU A 113 3.09 0.93 -9.54
N VAL A 114 2.48 0.45 -8.44
CA VAL A 114 2.66 -0.95 -8.01
C VAL A 114 2.21 -1.89 -9.13
N LYS A 115 2.97 -2.97 -9.35
CA LYS A 115 2.66 -3.96 -10.38
C LYS A 115 1.88 -5.13 -9.79
N PRO A 116 0.89 -5.71 -10.51
CA PRO A 116 0.15 -6.89 -10.06
C PRO A 116 1.05 -8.07 -9.67
N GLU A 117 2.15 -8.29 -10.40
CA GLU A 117 3.13 -9.35 -10.10
C GLU A 117 3.85 -9.13 -8.77
N HIS A 118 4.14 -7.88 -8.38
CA HIS A 118 4.75 -7.58 -7.07
C HIS A 118 3.74 -7.79 -5.94
N ILE A 119 2.45 -7.44 -6.16
CA ILE A 119 1.36 -7.74 -5.22
C ILE A 119 1.25 -9.26 -5.02
N ALA A 120 1.28 -10.03 -6.11
CA ALA A 120 1.22 -11.49 -6.04
C ALA A 120 2.43 -12.09 -5.33
N ALA A 121 3.64 -11.57 -5.54
CA ALA A 121 4.87 -12.02 -4.89
C ALA A 121 4.82 -11.80 -3.38
N VAL A 122 4.48 -10.59 -2.91
CA VAL A 122 4.42 -10.31 -1.47
C VAL A 122 3.30 -11.09 -0.78
N ILE A 123 2.17 -11.38 -1.46
CA ILE A 123 1.11 -12.26 -0.94
C ILE A 123 1.65 -13.69 -0.78
N HIS A 124 2.42 -14.17 -1.76
CA HIS A 124 3.05 -15.49 -1.68
C HIS A 124 3.97 -15.60 -0.46
N ASP A 125 4.85 -14.62 -0.27
CA ASP A 125 5.80 -14.62 0.86
C ASP A 125 5.08 -14.51 2.20
N ALA A 126 4.02 -13.67 2.31
CA ALA A 126 3.21 -13.59 3.52
C ALA A 126 2.49 -14.91 3.87
N LYS A 127 2.10 -15.71 2.87
CA LYS A 127 1.57 -17.06 3.12
C LYS A 127 2.60 -17.98 3.77
N VAL A 128 3.86 -17.83 3.40
CA VAL A 128 4.97 -18.68 3.91
C VAL A 128 5.42 -18.19 5.29
N PHE A 129 5.63 -16.87 5.45
CA PHE A 129 6.29 -16.30 6.63
C PHE A 129 5.33 -15.71 7.67
N GLY A 130 4.03 -15.58 7.34
CA GLY A 130 3.04 -14.97 8.21
C GLY A 130 2.83 -13.48 7.97
N GLY A 131 3.89 -12.75 7.63
CA GLY A 131 3.89 -11.34 7.22
C GLY A 131 4.99 -11.06 6.21
N ALA A 132 4.73 -10.19 5.23
CA ALA A 132 5.72 -9.74 4.26
C ALA A 132 5.42 -8.31 3.79
N THR A 133 6.44 -7.61 3.35
CA THR A 133 6.33 -6.25 2.81
C THR A 133 7.17 -6.10 1.55
N LEU A 134 6.74 -5.25 0.63
CA LEU A 134 7.61 -4.82 -0.46
C LEU A 134 8.66 -3.83 0.05
N GLY A 135 9.85 -3.88 -0.51
CA GLY A 135 10.88 -2.89 -0.26
C GLY A 135 12.01 -2.98 -1.26
N VAL A 136 12.81 -1.92 -1.32
CA VAL A 136 13.98 -1.82 -2.20
C VAL A 136 15.23 -1.44 -1.40
N PRO A 137 16.42 -1.94 -1.76
CA PRO A 137 17.67 -1.51 -1.12
C PRO A 137 17.83 0.01 -1.18
N VAL A 138 18.34 0.60 -0.11
CA VAL A 138 18.66 2.03 -0.08
C VAL A 138 19.85 2.32 -1.00
N LYS A 139 19.73 3.32 -1.89
CA LYS A 139 20.81 3.72 -2.81
C LYS A 139 21.80 4.68 -2.15
N ASP A 140 21.27 5.64 -1.39
CA ASP A 140 22.05 6.69 -0.77
C ASP A 140 22.68 6.24 0.56
N THR A 141 23.71 6.97 1.01
CA THR A 141 24.26 6.79 2.34
C THR A 141 23.35 7.44 3.37
N ILE A 142 22.78 6.64 4.25
CA ILE A 142 21.90 7.12 5.33
C ILE A 142 22.73 7.56 6.53
N LYS A 143 22.37 8.68 7.12
CA LYS A 143 22.94 9.21 8.36
C LYS A 143 21.88 9.26 9.44
N VAL A 144 22.23 8.83 10.64
CA VAL A 144 21.46 9.14 11.84
C VAL A 144 21.92 10.50 12.35
N VAL A 145 20.97 11.42 12.55
CA VAL A 145 21.28 12.81 12.96
C VAL A 145 20.54 13.12 14.25
N ASN A 146 21.26 13.68 15.22
CA ASN A 146 20.69 14.23 16.45
C ASN A 146 21.17 15.68 16.61
N ASP A 147 20.24 16.61 16.84
CA ASP A 147 20.50 18.06 16.99
C ASP A 147 21.39 18.64 15.87
N GLY A 148 21.19 18.19 14.62
CA GLY A 148 21.96 18.63 13.46
C GLY A 148 23.33 17.96 13.28
N LEU A 149 23.76 17.15 14.23
CA LEU A 149 25.04 16.41 14.19
C LEU A 149 24.82 14.97 13.70
N ILE A 150 25.71 14.49 12.83
CA ILE A 150 25.74 13.08 12.41
C ILE A 150 26.28 12.26 13.59
N VAL A 151 25.46 11.33 14.09
CA VAL A 151 25.82 10.45 15.22
C VAL A 151 26.10 9.01 14.80
N ASP A 152 25.58 8.57 13.63
CA ASP A 152 25.82 7.22 13.11
C ASP A 152 25.67 7.17 11.59
N THR A 153 26.27 6.14 10.98
CA THR A 153 26.10 5.78 9.56
C THR A 153 25.82 4.29 9.47
N PRO A 154 24.54 3.89 9.44
CA PRO A 154 24.15 2.49 9.40
C PRO A 154 24.73 1.74 8.21
N TYR A 155 24.99 0.44 8.36
CA TYR A 155 25.53 -0.41 7.30
C TYR A 155 24.51 -0.56 6.15
N ARG A 156 24.75 0.15 5.05
CA ARG A 156 23.81 0.30 3.92
C ARG A 156 23.27 -1.01 3.34
N PRO A 157 24.06 -2.10 3.18
CA PRO A 157 23.53 -3.36 2.67
C PRO A 157 22.35 -3.97 3.45
N HIS A 158 22.16 -3.57 4.71
CA HIS A 158 21.01 -4.02 5.53
C HIS A 158 19.84 -3.03 5.53
N LEU A 159 19.94 -1.93 4.78
CA LEU A 159 18.91 -0.90 4.74
C LEU A 159 18.02 -1.03 3.52
N TYR A 160 16.72 -1.04 3.76
CA TYR A 160 15.68 -1.06 2.73
C TYR A 160 14.71 0.09 2.93
N SER A 161 14.27 0.69 1.84
CA SER A 161 13.12 1.60 1.83
C SER A 161 11.87 0.75 1.72
N THR A 162 11.10 0.67 2.81
CA THR A 162 9.85 -0.08 2.87
C THR A 162 8.80 0.55 1.96
N GLN A 163 8.11 -0.29 1.22
CA GLN A 163 7.01 0.07 0.34
C GLN A 163 5.72 -0.61 0.81
N THR A 164 4.67 -0.51 0.02
CA THR A 164 3.44 -1.29 0.16
C THR A 164 3.10 -1.98 -1.17
N PRO A 165 2.34 -3.09 -1.18
CA PRO A 165 1.59 -3.66 -0.06
C PRO A 165 2.45 -4.25 1.05
N GLN A 166 1.93 -4.11 2.29
CA GLN A 166 2.33 -4.87 3.46
C GLN A 166 1.26 -5.93 3.68
N VAL A 167 1.64 -7.18 3.74
CA VAL A 167 0.68 -8.31 3.72
C VAL A 167 0.86 -9.16 4.94
N PHE A 168 -0.26 -9.49 5.61
CA PHE A 168 -0.26 -10.28 6.82
C PHE A 168 -1.36 -11.32 6.81
N GLN A 169 -1.11 -12.48 7.41
CA GLN A 169 -2.16 -13.44 7.71
C GLN A 169 -3.15 -12.84 8.70
N LYS A 170 -4.45 -13.07 8.46
CA LYS A 170 -5.56 -12.52 9.26
C LYS A 170 -5.36 -12.71 10.76
N ARG A 171 -4.95 -13.91 11.19
CA ARG A 171 -4.72 -14.22 12.61
C ARG A 171 -3.62 -13.32 13.19
N ILE A 172 -2.48 -13.22 12.52
CA ILE A 172 -1.34 -12.41 12.98
C ILE A 172 -1.72 -10.94 13.04
N TYR A 173 -2.44 -10.44 12.02
CA TYR A 173 -2.85 -9.05 11.98
C TYR A 173 -3.76 -8.68 13.16
N PHE A 174 -4.76 -9.49 13.45
CA PHE A 174 -5.65 -9.21 14.59
C PHE A 174 -4.95 -9.36 15.94
N GLU A 175 -4.09 -10.36 16.11
CA GLU A 175 -3.26 -10.50 17.32
C GLU A 175 -2.40 -9.24 17.56
N ALA A 176 -1.81 -8.69 16.50
CA ALA A 176 -1.02 -7.45 16.59
C ALA A 176 -1.89 -6.21 16.89
N VAL A 177 -3.09 -6.13 16.30
CA VAL A 177 -4.03 -5.04 16.58
C VAL A 177 -4.50 -5.10 18.02
N ASP A 178 -4.88 -6.28 18.53
CA ASP A 178 -5.34 -6.45 19.90
C ASP A 178 -4.23 -6.07 20.90
N PHE A 179 -2.99 -6.49 20.64
CA PHE A 179 -1.83 -6.09 21.43
C PHE A 179 -1.64 -4.56 21.44
N ALA A 180 -1.71 -3.91 20.27
CA ALA A 180 -1.53 -2.47 20.17
C ALA A 180 -2.65 -1.69 20.91
N LEU A 181 -3.89 -2.16 20.82
CA LEU A 181 -5.02 -1.55 21.53
C LEU A 181 -4.87 -1.69 23.05
N GLU A 182 -4.49 -2.87 23.54
CA GLU A 182 -4.28 -3.13 24.97
C GLU A 182 -3.17 -2.25 25.57
N HIS A 183 -2.09 -2.00 24.77
CA HIS A 183 -0.94 -1.21 25.20
C HIS A 183 -1.00 0.27 24.79
N HIS A 184 -2.11 0.73 24.18
CA HIS A 184 -2.29 2.11 23.71
C HIS A 184 -1.17 2.57 22.73
N LEU A 185 -0.76 1.65 21.82
CA LEU A 185 0.27 1.91 20.83
C LEU A 185 -0.36 2.31 19.48
N ASP A 186 0.25 3.28 18.79
CA ASP A 186 -0.10 3.68 17.44
C ASP A 186 1.16 3.66 16.57
N PHE A 187 1.15 2.87 15.52
CA PHE A 187 2.30 2.61 14.66
C PHE A 187 2.16 3.32 13.32
N THR A 188 3.29 3.70 12.75
CA THR A 188 3.34 4.43 11.47
C THR A 188 3.17 3.54 10.25
N ASP A 189 3.46 2.22 10.41
CA ASP A 189 3.22 1.21 9.39
C ASP A 189 2.81 -0.14 10.01
N ASP A 190 2.32 -1.05 9.16
CA ASP A 190 1.77 -2.32 9.63
C ASP A 190 2.88 -3.35 9.92
N CYS A 191 4.11 -3.14 9.44
CA CYS A 191 5.25 -3.97 9.83
C CYS A 191 5.59 -3.76 11.30
N GLN A 192 5.69 -2.50 11.77
CA GLN A 192 5.92 -2.19 13.18
C GLN A 192 4.83 -2.79 14.08
N LEU A 193 3.57 -2.77 13.63
CA LEU A 193 2.46 -3.39 14.34
C LEU A 193 2.71 -4.90 14.54
N ALA A 194 3.11 -5.61 13.48
CA ALA A 194 3.42 -7.04 13.56
C ALA A 194 4.71 -7.34 14.35
N GLU A 195 5.73 -6.48 14.25
CA GLU A 195 6.97 -6.58 15.00
C GLU A 195 6.74 -6.46 16.51
N ALA A 196 5.75 -5.67 16.95
CA ALA A 196 5.40 -5.51 18.36
C ALA A 196 4.99 -6.83 19.05
N ILE A 197 4.48 -7.80 18.28
CA ILE A 197 4.20 -9.17 18.75
C ILE A 197 5.28 -10.19 18.37
N ASN A 198 6.50 -9.71 18.05
CA ASN A 198 7.63 -10.52 17.60
C ASN A 198 7.38 -11.32 16.29
N CYS A 199 6.42 -10.92 15.46
CA CYS A 199 6.26 -11.48 14.14
C CYS A 199 7.42 -11.03 13.24
N LYS A 200 8.10 -11.99 12.61
CA LYS A 200 9.16 -11.69 11.64
C LYS A 200 8.52 -11.40 10.28
N VAL A 201 8.63 -10.15 9.83
CA VAL A 201 8.11 -9.70 8.53
C VAL A 201 9.18 -9.94 7.46
N TYR A 202 8.81 -10.68 6.41
CA TYR A 202 9.73 -10.95 5.29
C TYR A 202 9.81 -9.76 4.33
N MET A 203 11.01 -9.43 3.85
CA MET A 203 11.22 -8.35 2.87
C MET A 203 11.20 -8.93 1.45
N THR A 204 10.08 -8.78 0.76
CA THR A 204 9.95 -9.08 -0.67
C THR A 204 10.53 -7.96 -1.50
N ILE A 205 11.35 -8.27 -2.51
CA ILE A 205 11.95 -7.25 -3.37
C ILE A 205 10.87 -6.58 -4.21
N GLY A 206 10.79 -5.26 -4.06
CA GLY A 206 9.88 -4.39 -4.80
C GLY A 206 10.55 -3.76 -6.04
N ASP A 207 10.01 -2.60 -6.46
CA ASP A 207 10.51 -1.87 -7.61
C ASP A 207 10.65 -0.37 -7.24
N TYR A 208 11.74 0.26 -7.64
CA TYR A 208 11.95 1.69 -7.41
C TYR A 208 10.89 2.57 -8.08
N THR A 209 10.23 2.06 -9.11
CA THR A 209 9.09 2.75 -9.76
C THR A 209 7.81 2.73 -8.91
N ASN A 210 7.72 1.89 -7.86
CA ASN A 210 6.60 1.88 -6.91
C ASN A 210 6.71 3.04 -5.91
N LEU A 211 6.86 4.25 -6.44
CA LEU A 211 7.00 5.48 -5.64
C LEU A 211 5.68 5.85 -4.96
N LYS A 212 5.78 6.55 -3.83
CA LYS A 212 4.64 7.14 -3.14
C LYS A 212 4.53 8.62 -3.52
N ILE A 213 3.39 9.03 -4.08
CA ILE A 213 3.12 10.44 -4.35
C ILE A 213 2.92 11.18 -3.02
N THR A 214 3.85 12.06 -2.70
CA THR A 214 3.90 12.83 -1.45
C THR A 214 4.03 14.32 -1.69
N THR A 215 4.66 14.72 -2.78
CA THR A 215 4.88 16.09 -3.20
C THR A 215 4.36 16.32 -4.63
N PRO A 216 4.18 17.58 -5.09
CA PRO A 216 3.77 17.86 -6.47
C PRO A 216 4.73 17.30 -7.53
N GLU A 217 6.04 17.26 -7.22
CA GLU A 217 7.06 16.75 -8.14
C GLU A 217 6.89 15.25 -8.41
N ASP A 218 6.43 14.48 -7.41
CA ASP A 218 6.23 13.04 -7.55
C ASP A 218 5.22 12.69 -8.66
N ILE A 219 4.24 13.56 -8.94
CA ILE A 219 3.26 13.31 -10.00
C ILE A 219 3.90 13.40 -11.39
N PHE A 220 4.87 14.30 -11.59
CA PHE A 220 5.61 14.40 -12.86
C PHE A 220 6.47 13.15 -13.05
N ILE A 221 7.16 12.69 -12.01
CA ILE A 221 7.94 11.46 -12.03
C ILE A 221 7.04 10.27 -12.35
N ALA A 222 5.87 10.17 -11.69
CA ALA A 222 4.92 9.09 -11.92
C ALA A 222 4.42 9.05 -13.39
N ARG A 223 4.15 10.21 -13.99
CA ARG A 223 3.75 10.31 -15.41
C ARG A 223 4.83 9.79 -16.35
N MET A 224 6.05 10.25 -16.19
CA MET A 224 7.20 9.80 -17.02
C MET A 224 7.42 8.28 -16.89
N LEU A 225 7.33 7.73 -15.67
CA LEU A 225 7.48 6.30 -15.45
C LEU A 225 6.34 5.49 -16.08
N LEU A 226 5.12 6.03 -16.06
CA LEU A 226 3.98 5.39 -16.69
C LEU A 226 4.11 5.39 -18.22
N GLU A 227 4.48 6.51 -18.82
CA GLU A 227 4.73 6.64 -20.26
C GLU A 227 5.79 5.64 -20.72
N LYS A 228 6.94 5.60 -20.05
CA LYS A 228 7.99 4.61 -20.34
C LYS A 228 7.47 3.17 -20.28
N ARG A 229 6.66 2.81 -19.28
CA ARG A 229 6.06 1.47 -19.15
C ARG A 229 5.14 1.14 -20.33
N MET A 230 4.41 2.13 -20.84
CA MET A 230 3.52 1.95 -22.01
C MET A 230 4.33 1.74 -23.29
N GLU A 231 5.41 2.47 -23.49
CA GLU A 231 6.33 2.31 -24.63
C GLU A 231 6.98 0.92 -24.64
N GLU A 232 7.52 0.47 -23.49
CA GLU A 232 8.12 -0.86 -23.36
C GLU A 232 7.11 -1.98 -23.68
N SER A 233 5.84 -1.82 -23.27
CA SER A 233 4.77 -2.78 -23.55
C SER A 233 4.38 -2.84 -25.03
N THR A 234 4.60 -1.76 -25.78
CA THR A 234 4.28 -1.66 -27.21
C THR A 234 5.40 -2.24 -28.09
N CYS A 235 6.66 -2.16 -27.63
CA CYS A 235 7.81 -2.70 -28.33
C CYS A 235 7.98 -4.23 -28.20
N THR A 236 7.23 -4.87 -27.28
CA THR A 236 7.35 -6.32 -27.01
C THR A 236 6.27 -7.15 -27.74
N LYS A 237 5.44 -6.51 -28.55
CA LYS A 237 4.46 -7.13 -29.45
C LYS A 237 4.94 -7.16 -30.89
#